data_5aa95c94eee790e9564688a261ffd1ad
#
_entry.id   5aa95c94eee790e9564688a261ffd1ad
#
_cell.length_a   1.000
_cell.length_b   1.000
_cell.length_c   1.000
_cell.angle_alpha   90.00
_cell.angle_beta   90.00
_cell.angle_gamma   90.00
#
_symmetry.space_group_name_H-M   'P 1'
#
loop_
_entity.id
_entity.type
_entity.pdbx_description
1 polymer ?
#
loop_
_entity_poly.entity_id
_entity_poly.type
_entity_poly.pdbx_seq_one_letter_code
_entity_poly.pdbx_strand_id
1 'polypeptide(L)'
;MPTSKQKTGARHLNWAGIEREQMSPSLVRQYVSAEKTTIARVELKKGCVVPQHSHENEQICYVMQGALKFRMPDSEYVVRTGELLVIPPNLPHEAEAVEESVVFDFFSPARADWEAKQDAYLRGQK
;
A
#
# COMPACT_ATOMS: atom_id res chain seq x y z
N MET A 1 0.99 25.26 5.81
CA MET A 1 1.68 24.95 6.26
C MET A 1 2.42 24.14 5.88
N PRO A 2 3.18 24.16 5.41
CA PRO A 2 3.79 23.22 4.96
C PRO A 2 4.39 22.51 5.93
N THR A 3 3.85 21.54 6.15
CA THR A 3 4.24 20.67 7.17
C THR A 3 5.59 20.11 6.98
N SER A 4 6.03 20.07 5.75
CA SER A 4 7.35 19.51 5.51
C SER A 4 8.42 20.33 6.17
N LYS A 5 8.12 21.57 6.51
CA LYS A 5 9.11 22.35 7.16
C LYS A 5 9.19 22.10 8.62
N GLN A 6 8.31 21.31 9.15
CA GLN A 6 8.26 21.05 10.55
C GLN A 6 8.93 19.75 10.86
N LYS A 7 10.19 19.66 10.50
CA LYS A 7 10.87 18.39 10.63
C LYS A 7 11.02 17.92 12.04
N THR A 8 11.05 18.83 12.98
CA THR A 8 11.21 18.46 14.38
C THR A 8 9.90 18.33 15.09
N GLY A 9 8.79 18.65 14.42
CA GLY A 9 7.50 18.61 15.07
C GLY A 9 6.71 17.36 14.69
N ALA A 10 5.83 16.96 15.59
CA ALA A 10 4.89 15.90 15.29
C ALA A 10 3.81 16.44 14.36
N ARG A 11 3.20 15.55 13.58
CA ARG A 11 2.06 15.90 12.76
C ARG A 11 0.89 15.02 13.18
N HIS A 12 -0.23 15.65 13.45
CA HIS A 12 -1.43 14.93 13.89
C HIS A 12 -2.41 14.94 12.73
N LEU A 13 -2.70 13.77 12.18
CA LEU A 13 -3.49 13.63 10.96
C LEU A 13 -4.68 12.72 11.18
N ASN A 14 -5.63 12.85 10.28
CA ASN A 14 -6.81 12.00 10.30
C ASN A 14 -7.02 11.49 8.88
N TRP A 15 -7.30 10.21 8.73
CA TRP A 15 -7.53 9.65 7.39
C TRP A 15 -8.58 10.42 6.62
N ALA A 16 -9.59 10.94 7.30
CA ALA A 16 -10.65 11.69 6.63
C ALA A 16 -10.12 12.94 5.93
N GLY A 17 -8.99 13.47 6.37
CA GLY A 17 -8.38 14.65 5.76
C GLY A 17 -7.31 14.34 4.73
N ILE A 18 -7.07 13.08 4.46
CA ILE A 18 -6.03 12.69 3.51
C ILE A 18 -6.68 12.33 2.20
N GLU A 19 -6.11 12.85 1.11
CA GLU A 19 -6.67 12.67 -0.22
C GLU A 19 -6.90 11.20 -0.54
N ARG A 20 -8.10 10.89 -1.02
CA ARG A 20 -8.44 9.55 -1.51
C ARG A 20 -8.14 9.54 -2.99
N GLU A 21 -7.11 8.81 -3.39
CA GLU A 21 -6.71 8.74 -4.78
C GLU A 21 -7.34 7.54 -5.45
N GLN A 22 -8.19 7.78 -6.46
CA GLN A 22 -8.76 6.70 -7.23
C GLN A 22 -7.70 6.26 -8.24
N MET A 23 -6.94 5.23 -7.88
CA MET A 23 -5.82 4.79 -8.70
C MET A 23 -6.28 4.04 -9.94
N SER A 24 -7.38 3.30 -9.81
CA SER A 24 -7.99 2.53 -10.87
C SER A 24 -9.47 2.36 -10.51
N PRO A 25 -10.29 1.79 -11.40
CA PRO A 25 -11.70 1.55 -11.04
C PRO A 25 -11.90 0.70 -9.79
N SER A 26 -10.90 -0.11 -9.41
CA SER A 26 -11.04 -1.05 -8.31
C SER A 26 -10.10 -0.77 -7.14
N LEU A 27 -9.33 0.33 -7.16
CA LEU A 27 -8.35 0.57 -6.11
C LEU A 27 -8.31 2.04 -5.71
N VAL A 28 -8.49 2.29 -4.42
CA VAL A 28 -8.37 3.63 -3.83
C VAL A 28 -7.23 3.60 -2.84
N ARG A 29 -6.37 4.61 -2.88
CA ARG A 29 -5.22 4.72 -1.99
C ARG A 29 -5.25 6.03 -1.24
N GLN A 30 -4.92 5.97 0.05
CA GLN A 30 -4.58 7.13 0.85
C GLN A 30 -3.24 6.80 1.48
N TYR A 31 -2.34 7.77 1.58
CA TYR A 31 -1.08 7.47 2.25
C TYR A 31 -0.47 8.69 2.91
N VAL A 32 0.38 8.43 3.88
CA VAL A 32 1.15 9.44 4.59
C VAL A 32 2.59 8.98 4.59
N SER A 33 3.49 9.86 4.16
CA SER A 33 4.92 9.58 4.24
C SER A 33 5.53 10.45 5.33
N ALA A 34 6.30 9.81 6.18
CA ALA A 34 7.18 10.50 7.11
C ALA A 34 8.58 10.44 6.51
N GLU A 35 9.59 10.81 7.28
CA GLU A 35 10.93 10.84 6.75
C GLU A 35 11.43 9.45 6.37
N LYS A 36 11.12 8.45 7.19
CA LYS A 36 11.68 7.11 7.02
C LYS A 36 10.65 6.04 6.71
N THR A 37 9.38 6.36 6.77
CA THR A 37 8.33 5.37 6.59
C THR A 37 7.15 5.95 5.84
N THR A 38 6.40 5.07 5.19
CA THR A 38 5.13 5.41 4.56
C THR A 38 4.09 4.42 5.08
N ILE A 39 2.91 4.93 5.41
CA ILE A 39 1.78 4.07 5.70
C ILE A 39 0.70 4.38 4.68
N ALA A 40 0.14 3.33 4.08
CA ALA A 40 -0.93 3.48 3.10
C ALA A 40 -2.17 2.75 3.59
N ARG A 41 -3.32 3.35 3.33
CA ARG A 41 -4.61 2.70 3.52
C ARG A 41 -5.17 2.47 2.15
N VAL A 42 -5.43 1.21 1.80
CA VAL A 42 -5.82 0.84 0.45
C VAL A 42 -7.14 0.09 0.50
N GLU A 43 -8.08 0.51 -0.36
CA GLU A 43 -9.35 -0.17 -0.51
C GLU A 43 -9.35 -0.83 -1.88
N LEU A 44 -9.63 -2.14 -1.90
CA LEU A 44 -9.63 -2.90 -3.13
C LEU A 44 -10.97 -3.59 -3.29
N LYS A 45 -11.56 -3.48 -4.47
CA LYS A 45 -12.77 -4.24 -4.77
C LYS A 45 -12.38 -5.67 -5.07
N LYS A 46 -13.30 -6.59 -4.85
CA LYS A 46 -13.07 -7.99 -5.18
C LYS A 46 -12.62 -8.11 -6.63
N GLY A 47 -11.59 -8.88 -6.85
CA GLY A 47 -11.05 -9.11 -8.19
C GLY A 47 -9.97 -8.13 -8.62
N CYS A 48 -9.72 -7.09 -7.81
CA CYS A 48 -8.66 -6.14 -8.13
C CYS A 48 -7.31 -6.85 -8.09
N VAL A 49 -6.51 -6.65 -9.12
CA VAL A 49 -5.18 -7.24 -9.20
C VAL A 49 -4.15 -6.12 -9.26
N VAL A 50 -3.19 -6.15 -8.35
CA VAL A 50 -2.00 -5.31 -8.44
C VAL A 50 -0.94 -6.19 -9.08
N PRO A 51 -0.50 -5.86 -10.30
CA PRO A 51 0.39 -6.77 -11.03
C PRO A 51 1.74 -6.93 -10.35
N GLN A 52 2.45 -7.97 -10.73
CA GLN A 52 3.73 -8.27 -10.14
C GLN A 52 4.67 -7.07 -10.25
N HIS A 53 5.28 -6.73 -9.15
CA HIS A 53 6.23 -5.63 -9.07
C HIS A 53 7.18 -5.90 -7.90
N SER A 54 8.23 -5.10 -7.80
CA SER A 54 9.13 -5.16 -6.66
C SER A 54 9.58 -3.74 -6.35
N HIS A 55 10.06 -3.54 -5.13
CA HIS A 55 10.54 -2.24 -4.69
C HIS A 55 11.57 -2.44 -3.59
N GLU A 56 12.41 -1.44 -3.42
CA GLU A 56 13.48 -1.52 -2.42
C GLU A 56 12.95 -1.48 -0.99
N ASN A 57 11.72 -1.05 -0.80
CA ASN A 57 11.15 -0.90 0.53
C ASN A 57 10.78 -2.26 1.11
N GLU A 58 11.06 -2.43 2.39
CA GLU A 58 10.46 -3.54 3.12
C GLU A 58 8.99 -3.18 3.34
N GLN A 59 8.11 -4.16 3.26
CA GLN A 59 6.68 -3.91 3.37
C GLN A 59 6.06 -4.86 4.38
N ILE A 60 5.16 -4.33 5.20
CA ILE A 60 4.29 -5.17 6.03
C ILE A 60 2.87 -4.84 5.63
N CYS A 61 2.14 -5.85 5.16
CA CYS A 61 0.75 -5.70 4.80
C CYS A 61 -0.11 -6.24 5.93
N TYR A 62 -1.03 -5.43 6.42
CA TYR A 62 -1.99 -5.84 7.44
C TYR A 62 -3.38 -5.79 6.82
N VAL A 63 -4.07 -6.93 6.76
CA VAL A 63 -5.42 -6.97 6.22
C VAL A 63 -6.38 -6.64 7.35
N MET A 64 -6.97 -5.47 7.27
CA MET A 64 -7.91 -5.03 8.27
C MET A 64 -9.28 -5.67 8.04
N GLN A 65 -9.66 -5.85 6.78
CA GLN A 65 -10.93 -6.44 6.42
C GLN A 65 -10.79 -7.08 5.05
N GLY A 66 -11.27 -8.31 4.88
CA GLY A 66 -11.27 -8.99 3.60
C GLY A 66 -10.18 -10.04 3.50
N ALA A 67 -9.68 -10.24 2.28
CA ALA A 67 -8.65 -11.24 2.03
C ALA A 67 -7.89 -10.88 0.76
N LEU A 68 -6.57 -10.93 0.84
CA LEU A 68 -5.70 -10.74 -0.32
C LEU A 68 -4.91 -12.01 -0.57
N LYS A 69 -4.74 -12.34 -1.83
CA LYS A 69 -3.88 -13.43 -2.23
C LYS A 69 -2.61 -12.83 -2.83
N PHE A 70 -1.48 -13.15 -2.22
CA PHE A 70 -0.18 -12.71 -2.70
C PHE A 70 0.51 -13.84 -3.41
N ARG A 71 1.06 -13.57 -4.59
CA ARG A 71 1.82 -14.55 -5.36
C ARG A 71 3.25 -14.05 -5.48
N MET A 72 4.18 -14.87 -5.03
CA MET A 72 5.61 -14.65 -5.17
C MET A 72 6.18 -15.74 -6.07
N PRO A 73 7.43 -15.62 -6.53
CA PRO A 73 7.96 -16.63 -7.45
C PRO A 73 7.87 -18.06 -6.93
N ASP A 74 8.07 -18.26 -5.62
CA ASP A 74 8.10 -19.61 -5.08
C ASP A 74 7.01 -19.89 -4.07
N SER A 75 6.05 -19.01 -3.89
CA SER A 75 5.07 -19.21 -2.82
C SER A 75 3.83 -18.36 -3.06
N GLU A 76 2.76 -18.74 -2.38
CA GLU A 76 1.51 -17.97 -2.34
C GLU A 76 1.04 -17.88 -0.92
N TYR A 77 0.38 -16.78 -0.60
CA TYR A 77 -0.21 -16.58 0.72
C TYR A 77 -1.59 -15.97 0.57
N VAL A 78 -2.56 -16.49 1.31
CA VAL A 78 -3.85 -15.82 1.42
C VAL A 78 -3.87 -15.18 2.80
N VAL A 79 -3.90 -13.87 2.82
CA VAL A 79 -3.81 -13.08 4.04
C VAL A 79 -5.20 -12.57 4.34
N ARG A 80 -5.76 -12.96 5.48
CA ARG A 80 -7.14 -12.68 5.82
C ARG A 80 -7.22 -11.65 6.93
N THR A 81 -8.44 -11.25 7.26
CA THR A 81 -8.66 -10.24 8.29
C THR A 81 -7.85 -10.54 9.55
N GLY A 82 -7.09 -9.57 10.01
CA GLY A 82 -6.28 -9.68 11.21
C GLY A 82 -4.92 -10.28 11.00
N GLU A 83 -4.59 -10.65 9.77
CA GLU A 83 -3.32 -11.28 9.47
C GLU A 83 -2.37 -10.31 8.79
N LEU A 84 -1.08 -10.61 8.89
CA LEU A 84 -0.04 -9.76 8.34
C LEU A 84 0.87 -10.58 7.44
N LEU A 85 1.45 -9.91 6.45
CA LEU A 85 2.46 -10.53 5.60
C LEU A 85 3.65 -9.59 5.54
N VAL A 86 4.84 -10.11 5.85
CA VAL A 86 6.07 -9.34 5.74
C VAL A 86 6.70 -9.66 4.39
N ILE A 87 6.93 -8.63 3.60
CA ILE A 87 7.52 -8.77 2.27
C ILE A 87 8.90 -8.14 2.28
N PRO A 88 9.96 -8.94 2.11
CA PRO A 88 11.33 -8.40 2.09
C PRO A 88 11.57 -7.44 0.94
N PRO A 89 12.59 -6.58 1.06
CA PRO A 89 12.96 -5.70 -0.05
C PRO A 89 13.22 -6.48 -1.31
N ASN A 90 12.76 -5.95 -2.42
CA ASN A 90 13.02 -6.44 -3.77
C ASN A 90 12.42 -7.81 -4.11
N LEU A 91 11.60 -8.36 -3.24
CA LEU A 91 10.93 -9.63 -3.57
C LEU A 91 9.76 -9.33 -4.50
N PRO A 92 9.74 -9.90 -5.72
CA PRO A 92 8.61 -9.67 -6.62
C PRO A 92 7.33 -10.25 -6.04
N HIS A 93 6.25 -9.50 -6.16
CA HIS A 93 4.96 -9.96 -5.61
C HIS A 93 3.81 -9.36 -6.41
N GLU A 94 2.73 -10.14 -6.47
CA GLU A 94 1.47 -9.75 -7.08
C GLU A 94 0.40 -9.91 -6.01
N ALA A 95 -0.60 -9.05 -6.01
CA ALA A 95 -1.69 -9.16 -5.05
C ALA A 95 -3.02 -9.16 -5.76
N GLU A 96 -3.93 -9.99 -5.28
CA GLU A 96 -5.29 -10.04 -5.81
C GLU A 96 -6.27 -9.99 -4.65
N ALA A 97 -7.27 -9.14 -4.73
CA ALA A 97 -8.31 -9.09 -3.70
C ALA A 97 -9.31 -10.21 -3.94
N VAL A 98 -9.28 -11.20 -3.06
CA VAL A 98 -10.20 -12.33 -3.14
C VAL A 98 -11.58 -11.91 -2.70
N GLU A 99 -11.65 -10.92 -1.82
CA GLU A 99 -12.87 -10.29 -1.36
C GLU A 99 -12.63 -8.80 -1.37
N GLU A 100 -13.69 -8.02 -1.26
CA GLU A 100 -13.54 -6.59 -1.07
C GLU A 100 -12.74 -6.37 0.21
N SER A 101 -11.69 -5.56 0.15
CA SER A 101 -10.70 -5.51 1.22
C SER A 101 -10.29 -4.09 1.57
N VAL A 102 -9.91 -3.92 2.84
CA VAL A 102 -9.25 -2.72 3.33
C VAL A 102 -7.97 -3.18 3.99
N VAL A 103 -6.84 -2.66 3.52
CA VAL A 103 -5.56 -3.07 4.06
C VAL A 103 -4.72 -1.84 4.41
N PHE A 104 -3.79 -2.04 5.33
CA PHE A 104 -2.77 -1.06 5.61
C PHE A 104 -1.43 -1.64 5.20
N ASP A 105 -0.65 -0.84 4.46
CA ASP A 105 0.68 -1.21 4.03
C ASP A 105 1.68 -0.27 4.67
N PHE A 106 2.67 -0.83 5.32
CA PHE A 106 3.75 -0.08 5.96
C PHE A 106 5.02 -0.31 5.16
N PHE A 107 5.72 0.76 4.84
CA PHE A 107 6.93 0.68 4.03
C PHE A 107 8.08 1.40 4.71
N SER A 108 9.28 0.82 4.64
CA SER A 108 10.51 1.46 5.07
C SER A 108 11.63 1.07 4.11
N PRO A 109 12.39 2.03 3.58
CA PRO A 109 12.21 3.47 3.73
C PRO A 109 10.93 3.98 3.09
N ALA A 110 10.68 5.26 3.23
CA ALA A 110 9.47 5.87 2.66
C ALA A 110 9.41 5.67 1.15
N ARG A 111 8.19 5.67 0.61
CA ARG A 111 7.97 5.42 -0.82
C ARG A 111 8.28 6.68 -1.64
N ALA A 112 9.55 6.85 -1.96
CA ALA A 112 9.98 7.98 -2.79
C ALA A 112 9.39 7.91 -4.18
N ASP A 113 9.16 6.70 -4.69
CA ASP A 113 8.56 6.51 -6.01
C ASP A 113 7.13 7.06 -6.06
N TRP A 114 6.37 6.92 -4.97
CA TRP A 114 5.02 7.47 -4.94
C TRP A 114 5.05 8.99 -4.91
N GLU A 115 5.99 9.56 -4.15
CA GLU A 115 6.13 11.01 -4.10
C GLU A 115 6.56 11.56 -5.45
N ALA A 116 7.31 10.79 -6.23
CA ALA A 116 7.77 11.18 -7.55
C ALA A 116 6.78 10.80 -8.65
N LYS A 117 5.59 10.29 -8.27
CA LYS A 117 4.55 9.87 -9.22
C LYS A 117 4.99 8.72 -10.11
N GLN A 118 5.85 7.85 -9.59
CA GLN A 118 6.33 6.68 -10.32
C GLN A 118 5.58 5.45 -9.84
N ASP A 119 4.26 5.50 -9.92
CA ASP A 119 3.41 4.45 -9.39
C ASP A 119 2.44 3.93 -10.46
N ALA A 120 2.92 3.86 -11.69
CA ALA A 120 2.08 3.46 -12.81
C ALA A 120 1.50 2.06 -12.64
N TYR A 121 2.20 1.19 -11.91
CA TYR A 121 1.72 -0.19 -11.72
C TYR A 121 0.40 -0.24 -10.95
N LEU A 122 0.07 0.81 -10.20
CA LEU A 122 -1.20 0.89 -9.50
C LEU A 122 -2.27 1.58 -10.34
N ARG A 123 -1.85 2.39 -11.29
CA ARG A 123 -2.78 3.17 -12.08
C ARG A 123 -3.17 2.40 -13.32
N GLY A 124 -4.32 2.68 -13.86
CA GLY A 124 -4.74 2.04 -15.08
C GLY A 124 -5.19 0.61 -14.95
N GLN A 125 -5.39 0.12 -13.73
CA GLN A 125 -5.95 -1.21 -13.52
C GLN A 125 -7.39 -1.24 -14.02
N LYS A 126 -7.80 -2.33 -14.60
CA LYS A 126 -9.16 -2.45 -15.14
C LYS A 126 -10.10 -3.13 -14.17
#